data_1d33074acd19732e9039bc94ff53fc03
#
_entry.id   1d33074acd19732e9039bc94ff53fc03
#
_cell.length_a   1.000
_cell.length_b   1.000
_cell.length_c   1.000
_cell.angle_alpha   90.00
_cell.angle_beta   90.00
_cell.angle_gamma   90.00
#
_symmetry.space_group_name_H-M   'P 1'
#
loop_
_entity.id
_entity.type
_entity.pdbx_description
1 polymer ?
#
loop_
_entity_poly.entity_id
_entity_poly.type
_entity_poly.pdbx_seq_one_letter_code
_entity_poly.pdbx_strand_id
1 'polypeptide(L)'
;DSKSTCDSPAVRVSDNQITITRTGTYVLSGSLTNGQIVVDASGEKVQIVLKDASINCDTSAAIYVKSADKVFVTLAENTSNTLTNTKDFVAIDDNNIDAVIFSKSDLSLNGSGTLTIHAAYGHGIVSKDDLVITSGTYDITAARHALSGKDSVRIADGVFLSLIHISEPT
;
A
#
# COMPACT_ATOMS: atom_id res chain seq x y z
N ASP A 1 -5.01 10.48 -19.60
CA ASP A 1 -3.73 11.01 -19.13
C ASP A 1 -3.89 11.46 -17.69
N SER A 2 -3.46 10.63 -16.74
CA SER A 2 -3.39 11.03 -15.35
C SER A 2 -2.14 11.91 -15.16
N LYS A 3 -2.33 13.20 -14.91
CA LYS A 3 -1.27 14.09 -14.49
C LYS A 3 -1.24 14.17 -12.97
N SER A 4 -0.17 13.69 -12.36
CA SER A 4 0.11 13.94 -10.95
C SER A 4 0.91 15.25 -10.83
N THR A 5 0.44 16.15 -9.99
CA THR A 5 1.17 17.39 -9.67
C THR A 5 1.38 17.47 -8.17
N CYS A 6 2.59 17.82 -7.77
CA CYS A 6 2.91 18.10 -6.38
C CYS A 6 3.99 19.16 -6.30
N ASP A 7 3.77 20.18 -5.48
CA ASP A 7 4.70 21.30 -5.31
C ASP A 7 5.64 21.12 -4.11
N SER A 8 5.68 19.94 -3.50
CA SER A 8 6.50 19.68 -2.31
C SER A 8 7.86 19.09 -2.67
N PRO A 9 8.98 19.59 -2.09
CA PRO A 9 10.30 18.97 -2.27
C PRO A 9 10.41 17.57 -1.64
N ALA A 10 9.43 17.19 -0.84
CA ALA A 10 9.33 15.86 -0.23
C ALA A 10 8.74 14.79 -1.18
N VAL A 11 8.23 15.22 -2.34
CA VAL A 11 7.58 14.35 -3.31
C VAL A 11 8.20 14.57 -4.67
N ARG A 12 8.58 13.48 -5.34
CA ARG A 12 9.03 13.49 -6.73
C ARG A 12 8.00 12.78 -7.59
N VAL A 13 7.62 13.44 -8.67
CA VAL A 13 6.71 12.85 -9.66
C VAL A 13 7.50 12.63 -10.95
N SER A 14 7.54 11.40 -11.40
CA SER A 14 8.18 11.01 -12.65
C SER A 14 7.30 10.00 -13.38
N ASP A 15 6.84 10.37 -14.57
CA ASP A 15 5.92 9.55 -15.35
C ASP A 15 4.69 9.12 -14.49
N ASN A 16 4.55 7.84 -14.25
CA ASN A 16 3.48 7.28 -13.42
C ASN A 16 3.95 6.87 -12.01
N GLN A 17 5.09 7.36 -11.56
CA GLN A 17 5.62 7.08 -10.22
C GLN A 17 5.64 8.33 -9.36
N ILE A 18 5.09 8.21 -8.17
CA ILE A 18 5.14 9.24 -7.13
C ILE A 18 6.03 8.71 -6.01
N THR A 19 7.13 9.41 -5.74
CA THR A 19 8.10 9.00 -4.71
C THR A 19 8.07 9.98 -3.55
N ILE A 20 7.80 9.48 -2.35
CA ILE A 20 7.81 10.21 -1.07
C ILE A 20 9.17 9.98 -0.43
N THR A 21 9.90 11.07 -0.14
CA THR A 21 11.30 11.00 0.34
C THR A 21 11.52 11.56 1.74
N ARG A 22 10.49 12.07 2.39
CA ARG A 22 10.60 12.68 3.74
C ARG A 22 9.42 12.32 4.61
N THR A 23 9.60 12.49 5.92
CA THR A 23 8.51 12.43 6.89
C THR A 23 7.38 13.39 6.55
N GLY A 24 6.16 13.04 6.89
CA GLY A 24 4.98 13.88 6.69
C GLY A 24 3.71 13.07 6.48
N THR A 25 2.62 13.82 6.28
CA THR A 25 1.30 13.28 5.94
C THR A 25 0.98 13.65 4.50
N TYR A 26 0.72 12.64 3.68
CA TYR A 26 0.48 12.79 2.25
C TYR A 26 -0.92 12.30 1.92
N VAL A 27 -1.78 13.19 1.46
CA VAL A 27 -3.16 12.85 1.07
C VAL A 27 -3.20 12.54 -0.41
N LEU A 28 -3.61 11.32 -0.73
CA LEU A 28 -3.75 10.84 -2.10
C LEU A 28 -5.24 10.74 -2.46
N SER A 29 -5.60 11.35 -3.58
CA SER A 29 -6.96 11.28 -4.12
C SER A 29 -6.92 11.19 -5.65
N GLY A 30 -8.00 10.71 -6.24
CA GLY A 30 -8.12 10.54 -7.70
C GLY A 30 -7.57 9.20 -8.19
N SER A 31 -7.22 9.14 -9.48
CA SER A 31 -6.86 7.88 -10.12
C SER A 31 -5.46 7.93 -10.73
N LEU A 32 -4.71 6.86 -10.52
CA LEU A 32 -3.41 6.63 -11.15
C LEU A 32 -3.46 5.29 -11.89
N THR A 33 -3.41 5.36 -13.22
CA THR A 33 -3.46 4.18 -14.09
C THR A 33 -2.04 3.73 -14.42
N ASN A 34 -1.76 2.47 -14.15
CA ASN A 34 -0.45 1.84 -14.32
C ASN A 34 0.67 2.66 -13.70
N GLY A 35 0.48 3.01 -12.44
CA GLY A 35 1.41 3.83 -11.67
C GLY A 35 1.67 3.27 -10.28
N GLN A 36 2.60 3.89 -9.57
CA GLN A 36 3.08 3.40 -8.29
C GLN A 36 3.38 4.56 -7.34
N ILE A 37 3.02 4.36 -6.09
CA ILE A 37 3.47 5.21 -4.98
C ILE A 37 4.66 4.51 -4.33
N VAL A 38 5.80 5.19 -4.28
CA VAL A 38 7.01 4.69 -3.63
C VAL A 38 7.32 5.54 -2.41
N VAL A 39 7.60 4.91 -1.29
CA VAL A 39 8.15 5.56 -0.09
C VAL A 39 9.62 5.18 0.01
N ASP A 40 10.48 6.16 -0.14
CA ASP A 40 11.94 6.03 0.00
C ASP A 40 12.45 7.11 0.96
N ALA A 41 12.14 6.92 2.25
CA ALA A 41 12.34 7.88 3.33
C ALA A 41 13.01 7.16 4.53
N SER A 42 14.26 6.76 4.35
CA SER A 42 15.00 5.95 5.31
C SER A 42 15.05 6.59 6.71
N GLY A 43 14.66 5.82 7.72
CA GLY A 43 14.62 6.26 9.12
C GLY A 43 13.46 7.19 9.46
N GLU A 44 12.57 7.48 8.52
CA GLU A 44 11.46 8.41 8.69
C GLU A 44 10.13 7.70 8.87
N LYS A 45 9.20 8.36 9.57
CA LYS A 45 7.79 7.95 9.64
C LYS A 45 6.99 8.70 8.62
N VAL A 46 6.21 7.97 7.82
CA VAL A 46 5.40 8.52 6.74
C VAL A 46 3.96 8.09 6.92
N GLN A 47 3.02 9.02 6.79
CA GLN A 47 1.59 8.73 6.75
C GLN A 47 1.05 9.01 5.35
N ILE A 48 0.43 8.00 4.76
CA ILE A 48 -0.33 8.10 3.51
C ILE A 48 -1.81 8.05 3.84
N VAL A 49 -2.54 9.10 3.51
CA VAL A 49 -3.99 9.16 3.67
C VAL A 49 -4.64 8.91 2.31
N LEU A 50 -5.41 7.85 2.20
CA LEU A 50 -6.18 7.53 0.99
C LEU A 50 -7.57 8.15 1.11
N LYS A 51 -7.90 9.04 0.17
CA LYS A 51 -9.15 9.77 0.13
C LYS A 51 -9.78 9.66 -1.27
N ASP A 52 -10.58 8.63 -1.46
CA ASP A 52 -11.14 8.25 -2.76
C ASP A 52 -10.05 8.07 -3.83
N ALA A 53 -9.00 7.35 -3.46
CA ALA A 53 -7.88 7.04 -4.32
C ALA A 53 -8.08 5.70 -5.04
N SER A 54 -7.78 5.67 -6.33
CA SER A 54 -7.78 4.47 -7.15
C SER A 54 -6.42 4.34 -7.84
N ILE A 55 -5.65 3.35 -7.46
CA ILE A 55 -4.30 3.14 -8.00
C ILE A 55 -4.21 1.73 -8.57
N ASN A 56 -3.87 1.64 -9.85
CA ASN A 56 -3.53 0.39 -10.50
C ASN A 56 -2.05 0.39 -10.88
N CYS A 57 -1.35 -0.67 -10.53
CA CYS A 57 -0.01 -0.94 -11.03
C CYS A 57 0.01 -2.33 -11.67
N ASP A 58 0.18 -2.38 -12.98
CA ASP A 58 0.04 -3.63 -13.73
C ASP A 58 1.01 -4.70 -13.26
N THR A 59 2.27 -4.37 -13.10
CA THR A 59 3.36 -5.34 -12.93
C THR A 59 4.15 -5.17 -11.62
N SER A 60 3.65 -4.37 -10.68
CA SER A 60 4.31 -4.14 -9.39
C SER A 60 3.30 -3.73 -8.32
N ALA A 61 3.79 -3.34 -7.14
CA ALA A 61 2.94 -2.83 -6.07
C ALA A 61 2.35 -1.46 -6.41
N ALA A 62 1.08 -1.26 -6.09
CA ALA A 62 0.46 0.07 -6.15
C ALA A 62 1.08 1.01 -5.09
N ILE A 63 1.38 0.47 -3.90
CA ILE A 63 2.15 1.16 -2.85
C ILE A 63 3.37 0.29 -2.50
N TYR A 64 4.55 0.84 -2.73
CA TYR A 64 5.82 0.20 -2.42
C TYR A 64 6.61 1.03 -1.40
N VAL A 65 6.78 0.48 -0.21
CA VAL A 65 7.64 1.05 0.82
C VAL A 65 9.03 0.42 0.69
N LYS A 66 9.92 1.14 0.00
CA LYS A 66 11.29 0.72 -0.23
C LYS A 66 12.16 0.90 1.01
N SER A 67 12.01 2.04 1.68
CA SER A 67 12.65 2.33 2.97
C SER A 67 11.84 3.32 3.79
N ALA A 68 11.72 3.06 5.08
CA ALA A 68 11.15 3.96 6.09
C ALA A 68 11.48 3.39 7.48
N ASP A 69 11.23 4.16 8.55
CA ASP A 69 11.11 3.60 9.89
C ASP A 69 9.74 2.91 10.03
N LYS A 70 8.68 3.63 9.70
CA LYS A 70 7.31 3.12 9.72
C LYS A 70 6.41 3.86 8.74
N VAL A 71 5.50 3.15 8.11
CA VAL A 71 4.47 3.74 7.26
C VAL A 71 3.08 3.46 7.82
N PHE A 72 2.27 4.51 7.88
CA PHE A 72 0.84 4.44 8.19
C PHE A 72 0.04 4.65 6.91
N VAL A 73 -0.86 3.73 6.60
CA VAL A 73 -1.86 3.91 5.55
C VAL A 73 -3.20 4.15 6.23
N THR A 74 -3.70 5.37 6.11
CA THR A 74 -4.94 5.82 6.76
C THR A 74 -6.05 5.94 5.72
N LEU A 75 -7.15 5.27 5.98
CA LEU A 75 -8.34 5.35 5.14
C LEU A 75 -9.22 6.48 5.64
N ALA A 76 -9.34 7.56 4.85
CA ALA A 76 -10.14 8.71 5.24
C ALA A 76 -11.60 8.32 5.44
N GLU A 77 -12.26 8.97 6.40
CA GLU A 77 -13.66 8.71 6.72
C GLU A 77 -14.58 8.91 5.51
N ASN A 78 -15.54 8.01 5.34
CA ASN A 78 -16.52 8.04 4.25
C ASN A 78 -15.89 8.00 2.85
N THR A 79 -14.72 7.39 2.70
CA THR A 79 -14.08 7.22 1.41
C THR A 79 -13.97 5.77 1.02
N SER A 80 -13.89 5.53 -0.29
CA SER A 80 -13.72 4.23 -0.90
C SER A 80 -12.47 4.24 -1.76
N ASN A 81 -11.50 3.41 -1.41
CA ASN A 81 -10.20 3.38 -2.06
C ASN A 81 -9.97 2.02 -2.71
N THR A 82 -9.32 2.01 -3.87
CA THR A 82 -9.08 0.77 -4.63
C THR A 82 -7.62 0.71 -5.07
N LEU A 83 -6.97 -0.41 -4.77
CA LEU A 83 -5.61 -0.71 -5.20
C LEU A 83 -5.61 -2.05 -5.94
N THR A 84 -5.02 -2.08 -7.13
CA THR A 84 -5.05 -3.27 -7.98
C THR A 84 -3.70 -3.58 -8.60
N ASN A 85 -3.48 -4.88 -8.84
CA ASN A 85 -2.47 -5.41 -9.72
C ASN A 85 -3.15 -6.32 -10.74
N THR A 86 -2.81 -6.21 -12.00
CA THR A 86 -3.52 -6.89 -13.11
C THR A 86 -2.68 -7.87 -13.89
N LYS A 87 -1.36 -7.79 -13.78
CA LYS A 87 -0.41 -8.66 -14.50
C LYS A 87 0.60 -9.26 -13.54
N ASP A 88 1.33 -10.24 -14.01
CA ASP A 88 2.41 -10.85 -13.21
C ASP A 88 3.47 -9.83 -12.81
N PHE A 89 4.05 -10.03 -11.63
CA PHE A 89 5.04 -9.10 -11.10
C PHE A 89 6.35 -9.17 -11.87
N VAL A 90 6.85 -8.01 -12.25
CA VAL A 90 8.14 -7.84 -12.90
C VAL A 90 9.09 -7.15 -11.91
N ALA A 91 10.27 -7.72 -11.73
CA ALA A 91 11.27 -7.15 -10.83
C ALA A 91 11.69 -5.75 -11.28
N ILE A 92 11.61 -4.79 -10.36
CA ILE A 92 12.09 -3.41 -10.57
C ILE A 92 13.36 -3.12 -9.76
N ASP A 93 13.63 -3.96 -8.77
CA ASP A 93 14.85 -3.96 -7.95
C ASP A 93 15.04 -5.37 -7.32
N ASP A 94 15.95 -5.48 -6.35
CA ASP A 94 16.30 -6.77 -5.71
C ASP A 94 15.32 -7.17 -4.58
N ASN A 95 14.21 -6.44 -4.37
CA ASN A 95 13.33 -6.63 -3.21
C ASN A 95 12.21 -7.65 -3.41
N ASN A 96 12.11 -8.27 -4.57
CA ASN A 96 11.13 -9.33 -4.87
C ASN A 96 9.69 -8.93 -4.50
N ILE A 97 9.21 -7.83 -5.09
CA ILE A 97 7.87 -7.30 -4.87
C ILE A 97 6.82 -8.27 -5.43
N ASP A 98 5.89 -8.69 -4.58
CA ASP A 98 4.88 -9.70 -4.91
C ASP A 98 3.50 -9.40 -4.28
N ALA A 99 3.24 -8.14 -3.96
CA ALA A 99 1.99 -7.70 -3.33
C ALA A 99 1.54 -6.34 -3.86
N VAL A 100 0.25 -6.05 -3.75
CA VAL A 100 -0.33 -4.74 -4.12
C VAL A 100 0.13 -3.64 -3.17
N ILE A 101 0.20 -3.92 -1.87
CA ILE A 101 0.95 -3.11 -0.90
C ILE A 101 2.13 -3.94 -0.42
N PHE A 102 3.32 -3.49 -0.73
CA PHE A 102 4.54 -4.18 -0.33
C PHE A 102 5.42 -3.23 0.49
N SER A 103 5.72 -3.60 1.72
CA SER A 103 6.56 -2.81 2.60
C SER A 103 7.75 -3.61 3.11
N LYS A 104 8.93 -3.01 3.07
CA LYS A 104 10.13 -3.53 3.73
C LYS A 104 10.23 -3.13 5.21
N SER A 105 9.36 -2.24 5.64
CA SER A 105 9.36 -1.64 6.98
C SER A 105 8.04 -1.90 7.68
N ASP A 106 7.96 -1.56 8.95
CA ASP A 106 6.71 -1.62 9.71
C ASP A 106 5.57 -0.91 8.98
N LEU A 107 4.46 -1.59 8.84
CA LEU A 107 3.28 -1.09 8.15
C LEU A 107 2.06 -1.16 9.08
N SER A 108 1.38 -0.03 9.24
CA SER A 108 0.12 0.05 9.97
C SER A 108 -0.99 0.60 9.09
N LEU A 109 -2.14 -0.06 9.11
CA LEU A 109 -3.34 0.41 8.44
C LEU A 109 -4.38 0.81 9.48
N ASN A 110 -5.00 1.97 9.28
CA ASN A 110 -6.01 2.53 10.18
C ASN A 110 -7.00 3.41 9.41
N GLY A 111 -7.84 4.14 10.16
CA GLY A 111 -8.89 4.98 9.60
C GLY A 111 -10.23 4.28 9.57
N SER A 112 -11.26 4.97 9.10
CA SER A 112 -12.64 4.46 9.08
C SER A 112 -13.22 4.26 7.67
N GLY A 113 -12.44 4.56 6.65
CA GLY A 113 -12.82 4.34 5.26
C GLY A 113 -12.75 2.88 4.82
N THR A 114 -12.92 2.67 3.52
CA THR A 114 -12.87 1.34 2.90
C THR A 114 -11.68 1.23 1.95
N LEU A 115 -11.00 0.08 1.99
CA LEU A 115 -9.93 -0.28 1.08
C LEU A 115 -10.27 -1.59 0.37
N THR A 116 -10.41 -1.52 -0.95
CA THR A 116 -10.55 -2.68 -1.81
C THR A 116 -9.23 -2.97 -2.49
N ILE A 117 -8.73 -4.20 -2.33
CA ILE A 117 -7.51 -4.66 -2.98
C ILE A 117 -7.83 -5.86 -3.87
N HIS A 118 -7.35 -5.80 -5.10
CA HIS A 118 -7.40 -6.92 -6.01
C HIS A 118 -5.98 -7.23 -6.54
N ALA A 119 -5.43 -8.34 -6.05
CA ALA A 119 -4.13 -8.85 -6.47
C ALA A 119 -4.33 -10.06 -7.37
N ALA A 120 -4.30 -9.84 -8.68
CA ALA A 120 -4.54 -10.91 -9.65
C ALA A 120 -3.46 -12.00 -9.64
N TYR A 121 -2.24 -11.67 -9.21
CA TYR A 121 -1.08 -12.58 -9.28
C TYR A 121 -0.33 -12.81 -7.98
N GLY A 122 -0.44 -11.94 -7.00
CA GLY A 122 0.37 -12.02 -5.79
C GLY A 122 -0.45 -11.94 -4.51
N HIS A 123 0.17 -11.35 -3.51
CA HIS A 123 -0.42 -11.08 -2.21
C HIS A 123 -1.17 -9.74 -2.22
N GLY A 124 -2.10 -9.56 -1.29
CA GLY A 124 -2.75 -8.27 -1.08
C GLY A 124 -1.82 -7.28 -0.39
N ILE A 125 -1.51 -7.53 0.87
CA ILE A 125 -0.65 -6.67 1.69
C ILE A 125 0.48 -7.52 2.29
N VAL A 126 1.72 -7.09 2.07
CA VAL A 126 2.92 -7.72 2.65
C VAL A 126 3.75 -6.68 3.38
N SER A 127 4.12 -6.99 4.63
CA SER A 127 5.20 -6.33 5.34
C SER A 127 6.36 -7.30 5.57
N LYS A 128 7.58 -6.87 5.33
CA LYS A 128 8.79 -7.63 5.67
C LYS A 128 9.23 -7.41 7.12
N ASP A 129 8.44 -6.66 7.87
CA ASP A 129 8.51 -6.48 9.32
C ASP A 129 7.14 -6.74 9.93
N ASP A 130 6.66 -5.88 10.82
CA ASP A 130 5.33 -6.00 11.42
C ASP A 130 4.24 -5.44 10.50
N LEU A 131 3.12 -6.14 10.44
CA LEU A 131 1.87 -5.67 9.84
C LEU A 131 0.82 -5.51 10.93
N VAL A 132 0.32 -4.29 11.11
CA VAL A 132 -0.68 -3.97 12.14
C VAL A 132 -1.90 -3.33 11.49
N ILE A 133 -3.09 -3.84 11.81
CA ILE A 133 -4.37 -3.25 11.38
C ILE A 133 -5.17 -2.91 12.63
N THR A 134 -5.49 -1.64 12.82
CA THR A 134 -6.19 -1.16 14.01
C THR A 134 -7.63 -0.75 13.76
N SER A 135 -8.00 -0.48 12.52
CA SER A 135 -9.36 -0.09 12.13
C SER A 135 -9.51 -0.09 10.60
N GLY A 136 -10.71 0.14 10.11
CA GLY A 136 -11.03 0.26 8.70
C GLY A 136 -11.87 -0.91 8.17
N THR A 137 -12.34 -0.78 6.94
CA THR A 137 -13.06 -1.82 6.22
C THR A 137 -12.22 -2.27 5.03
N TYR A 138 -11.99 -3.57 4.94
CA TYR A 138 -11.09 -4.17 3.96
C TYR A 138 -11.80 -5.25 3.16
N ASP A 139 -11.77 -5.11 1.84
CA ASP A 139 -12.20 -6.13 0.89
C ASP A 139 -10.99 -6.52 0.05
N ILE A 140 -10.37 -7.66 0.39
CA ILE A 140 -9.11 -8.08 -0.22
C ILE A 140 -9.30 -9.40 -0.95
N THR A 141 -9.08 -9.38 -2.25
CA THR A 141 -9.00 -10.57 -3.09
C THR A 141 -7.58 -10.71 -3.61
N ALA A 142 -6.95 -11.84 -3.34
CA ALA A 142 -5.57 -12.08 -3.74
C ALA A 142 -5.39 -13.50 -4.27
N ALA A 143 -4.52 -13.66 -5.27
CA ALA A 143 -4.16 -14.97 -5.79
C ALA A 143 -3.37 -15.82 -4.78
N ARG A 144 -2.70 -15.15 -3.84
CA ARG A 144 -1.95 -15.76 -2.74
C ARG A 144 -2.54 -15.34 -1.40
N HIS A 145 -1.75 -14.84 -0.46
CA HIS A 145 -2.23 -14.39 0.85
C HIS A 145 -2.84 -13.00 0.77
N ALA A 146 -3.97 -12.78 1.42
CA ALA A 146 -4.54 -11.44 1.56
C ALA A 146 -3.65 -10.55 2.43
N LEU A 147 -3.16 -11.07 3.54
CA LEU A 147 -2.27 -10.39 4.47
C LEU A 147 -1.07 -11.26 4.80
N SER A 148 0.11 -10.68 4.85
CA SER A 148 1.34 -11.36 5.27
C SER A 148 2.29 -10.39 5.99
N GLY A 149 2.74 -10.77 7.17
CA GLY A 149 3.79 -10.09 7.91
C GLY A 149 4.94 -11.05 8.20
N LYS A 150 6.17 -10.62 7.98
CA LYS A 150 7.33 -11.48 8.24
C LYS A 150 7.54 -11.70 9.73
N ASP A 151 7.48 -10.65 10.52
CA ASP A 151 7.70 -10.72 11.97
C ASP A 151 6.39 -10.94 12.71
N SER A 152 5.34 -10.18 12.39
CA SER A 152 4.00 -10.43 12.92
C SER A 152 2.90 -9.88 12.05
N VAL A 153 1.69 -10.42 12.21
CA VAL A 153 0.44 -9.82 11.76
C VAL A 153 -0.44 -9.62 12.99
N ARG A 154 -0.82 -8.38 13.27
CA ARG A 154 -1.69 -8.03 14.40
C ARG A 154 -2.91 -7.29 13.91
N ILE A 155 -4.07 -7.82 14.22
CA ILE A 155 -5.35 -7.20 13.89
C ILE A 155 -6.03 -6.88 15.22
N ALA A 156 -6.09 -5.59 15.56
CA ALA A 156 -6.75 -5.14 16.78
C ALA A 156 -8.24 -4.94 16.55
N ASP A 157 -8.62 -4.40 15.39
CA ASP A 157 -10.01 -4.15 15.01
C ASP A 157 -10.09 -3.99 13.48
N GLY A 158 -11.29 -3.95 12.94
CA GLY A 158 -11.56 -3.77 11.52
C GLY A 158 -12.66 -4.68 11.01
N VAL A 159 -13.18 -4.35 9.84
CA VAL A 159 -14.18 -5.15 9.13
C VAL A 159 -13.53 -5.73 7.88
N PHE A 160 -13.61 -7.05 7.75
CA PHE A 160 -13.02 -7.77 6.61
C PHE A 160 -14.14 -8.46 5.82
N LEU A 161 -14.35 -8.04 4.58
CA LEU A 161 -15.46 -8.51 3.75
C LEU A 161 -15.08 -9.71 2.88
N SER A 162 -13.83 -9.74 2.38
CA SER A 162 -13.33 -10.81 1.55
C SER A 162 -11.83 -11.00 1.80
N LEU A 163 -11.48 -12.01 2.57
CA LEU A 163 -10.10 -12.41 2.80
C LEU A 163 -9.91 -13.85 2.31
N ILE A 164 -8.98 -14.06 1.37
CA ILE A 164 -8.66 -15.41 0.92
C ILE A 164 -7.71 -16.08 1.90
N HIS A 165 -6.66 -15.38 2.35
CA HIS A 165 -5.61 -15.94 3.20
C HIS A 165 -4.96 -14.90 4.10
N ILE A 166 -4.63 -15.31 5.34
CA ILE A 166 -3.75 -14.57 6.26
C ILE A 166 -2.55 -15.47 6.55
N SER A 167 -1.34 -14.92 6.46
CA SER A 167 -0.11 -15.63 6.77
C SER A 167 0.67 -14.89 7.84
N GLU A 168 1.03 -15.61 8.90
CA GLU A 168 1.91 -15.17 9.97
C GLU A 168 3.23 -15.93 9.91
N PRO A 169 4.32 -15.39 10.50
CA PRO A 169 5.58 -16.13 10.64
C PRO A 169 5.38 -17.35 11.56
N THR A 170 6.06 -18.40 11.19
CA THR A 170 6.10 -19.63 11.97
C THR A 170 7.34 -19.72 12.83
#